data_b705242d80be46c4239c447cf4d0555b
#
_entry.id   b705242d80be46c4239c447cf4d0555b
#
_cell.length_a   1.000
_cell.length_b   1.000
_cell.length_c   1.000
_cell.angle_alpha   90.00
_cell.angle_beta   90.00
_cell.angle_gamma   90.00
#
_symmetry.space_group_name_H-M   'P 1'
#
loop_
_entity.id
_entity.type
_entity.pdbx_description
1 polymer ?
#
loop_
_entity_poly.entity_id
_entity_poly.type
_entity_poly.pdbx_seq_one_letter_code
_entity_poly.pdbx_strand_id
1 'polypeptide(L)'
;MTKMNNDRWNCMSWCRIAMVWGVALGSCMMAHAQGQGFRMGLALDPNVSWMNSRDFEHTTTGGRAHFGYQFMADIMFAETYAIGTGLNVFRTGSSISYWEPTNDTTLTRVTRDFNNQYVELPLTFKLRTKEIGYTTYFGKFGGGVGLNTRREALESRAWQYNLDGDEWTSVPGGNPEESELISGDFASLMRASMIIGLGFERRIAGSTAIMVGVTYNNSLFSTHKDQILVEADATGDPRVSEDGPLTKEMEGHDSFISLTVGVVF
;
A
#
# COMPACT_ATOMS: atom_id res chain seq x y z
N MET A 1 26.47 -14.71 -41.12
CA MET A 1 25.06 -14.41 -41.37
C MET A 1 24.24 -15.62 -40.94
N THR A 2 23.13 -15.43 -40.24
CA THR A 2 22.13 -16.44 -39.80
C THR A 2 22.30 -16.97 -38.39
N LYS A 3 22.00 -16.13 -37.38
CA LYS A 3 21.67 -16.62 -36.02
C LYS A 3 20.65 -15.74 -35.28
N MET A 4 19.70 -15.11 -35.97
CA MET A 4 18.76 -14.17 -35.40
C MET A 4 17.27 -14.53 -35.55
N ASN A 5 16.93 -15.81 -35.77
CA ASN A 5 15.51 -16.17 -36.05
C ASN A 5 14.88 -17.20 -35.12
N ASN A 6 15.58 -17.64 -34.06
CA ASN A 6 15.03 -18.70 -33.18
C ASN A 6 14.34 -18.15 -31.91
N ASP A 7 14.64 -16.92 -31.51
CA ASP A 7 14.11 -16.39 -30.22
C ASP A 7 12.68 -15.83 -30.35
N ARG A 8 12.27 -15.40 -31.54
CA ARG A 8 10.89 -14.89 -31.77
C ARG A 8 9.84 -16.00 -31.76
N TRP A 9 10.19 -17.23 -32.11
CA TRP A 9 9.28 -18.37 -32.10
C TRP A 9 9.02 -18.89 -30.69
N ASN A 10 10.00 -18.81 -29.78
CA ASN A 10 9.85 -19.25 -28.40
C ASN A 10 8.93 -18.30 -27.61
N CYS A 11 9.07 -17.00 -27.78
CA CYS A 11 8.23 -16.02 -27.06
C CYS A 11 6.75 -16.14 -27.44
N MET A 12 6.45 -16.38 -28.72
CA MET A 12 5.08 -16.51 -29.21
C MET A 12 4.39 -17.82 -28.77
N SER A 13 5.18 -18.90 -28.57
CA SER A 13 4.67 -20.17 -28.05
C SER A 13 4.32 -20.09 -26.56
N TRP A 14 5.12 -19.41 -25.76
CA TRP A 14 4.87 -19.20 -24.33
C TRP A 14 3.65 -18.32 -24.08
N CYS A 15 3.43 -17.25 -24.87
CA CYS A 15 2.23 -16.44 -24.78
C CYS A 15 0.96 -17.23 -25.14
N ARG A 16 1.02 -18.12 -26.14
CA ARG A 16 -0.12 -18.97 -26.50
C ARG A 16 -0.44 -19.99 -25.42
N ILE A 17 0.59 -20.59 -24.79
CA ILE A 17 0.41 -21.55 -23.71
C ILE A 17 -0.16 -20.83 -22.48
N ALA A 18 0.33 -19.64 -22.10
CA ALA A 18 -0.21 -18.85 -21.00
C ALA A 18 -1.67 -18.43 -21.23
N MET A 19 -2.04 -18.08 -22.48
CA MET A 19 -3.40 -17.72 -22.83
C MET A 19 -4.35 -18.93 -22.78
N VAL A 20 -3.91 -20.10 -23.21
CA VAL A 20 -4.71 -21.33 -23.14
C VAL A 20 -4.90 -21.78 -21.69
N TRP A 21 -3.88 -21.67 -20.85
CA TRP A 21 -3.99 -21.97 -19.41
C TRP A 21 -4.87 -20.96 -18.68
N GLY A 22 -4.84 -19.69 -19.05
CA GLY A 22 -5.72 -18.65 -18.50
C GLY A 22 -7.20 -18.91 -18.86
N VAL A 23 -7.50 -19.33 -20.10
CA VAL A 23 -8.85 -19.67 -20.54
C VAL A 23 -9.31 -21.00 -19.91
N ALA A 24 -8.42 -21.98 -19.77
CA ALA A 24 -8.76 -23.28 -19.15
C ALA A 24 -9.01 -23.13 -17.65
N LEU A 25 -8.24 -22.30 -16.92
CA LEU A 25 -8.50 -21.99 -15.52
C LEU A 25 -9.80 -21.20 -15.34
N GLY A 26 -10.08 -20.24 -16.23
CA GLY A 26 -11.33 -19.47 -16.21
C GLY A 26 -12.57 -20.34 -16.49
N SER A 27 -12.48 -21.30 -17.41
CA SER A 27 -13.58 -22.20 -17.71
C SER A 27 -13.80 -23.29 -16.63
N CYS A 28 -12.76 -23.73 -15.92
CA CYS A 28 -12.92 -24.61 -14.75
C CYS A 28 -13.62 -23.89 -13.59
N MET A 29 -13.36 -22.60 -13.37
CA MET A 29 -14.05 -21.83 -12.34
C MET A 29 -15.54 -21.62 -12.68
N MET A 30 -15.89 -21.44 -13.94
CA MET A 30 -17.31 -21.28 -14.35
C MET A 30 -18.13 -22.58 -14.25
N ALA A 31 -17.52 -23.75 -14.41
CA ALA A 31 -18.23 -25.03 -14.33
C ALA A 31 -18.63 -25.42 -12.91
N HIS A 32 -17.94 -24.91 -11.87
CA HIS A 32 -18.28 -25.15 -10.45
C HIS A 32 -19.22 -24.11 -9.86
N ALA A 33 -19.48 -22.99 -10.57
CA ALA A 33 -20.33 -21.90 -10.09
C ALA A 33 -21.84 -22.21 -10.11
N GLN A 34 -22.25 -23.35 -10.67
CA GLN A 34 -23.66 -23.72 -10.73
C GLN A 34 -24.25 -24.30 -9.44
N GLY A 35 -23.47 -24.43 -8.36
CA GLY A 35 -23.96 -25.00 -7.10
C GLY A 35 -23.51 -24.29 -5.82
N GLN A 36 -22.54 -23.38 -5.89
CA GLN A 36 -22.02 -22.67 -4.72
C GLN A 36 -21.89 -21.19 -5.06
N GLY A 37 -22.55 -20.33 -4.29
CA GLY A 37 -22.86 -18.97 -4.63
C GLY A 37 -21.64 -18.09 -4.94
N PHE A 38 -21.63 -17.48 -6.10
CA PHE A 38 -20.78 -16.37 -6.43
C PHE A 38 -21.50 -15.08 -6.02
N ARG A 39 -20.82 -14.20 -5.30
CA ARG A 39 -21.38 -12.93 -4.82
C ARG A 39 -20.46 -11.80 -5.24
N MET A 40 -21.04 -10.71 -5.68
CA MET A 40 -20.31 -9.49 -6.02
C MET A 40 -20.73 -8.35 -5.12
N GLY A 41 -19.91 -7.33 -5.01
CA GLY A 41 -20.23 -6.15 -4.24
C GLY A 41 -19.40 -4.94 -4.62
N LEU A 42 -19.93 -3.79 -4.26
CA LEU A 42 -19.27 -2.49 -4.37
C LEU A 42 -19.25 -1.85 -2.99
N ALA A 43 -18.12 -1.29 -2.62
CA ALA A 43 -17.99 -0.60 -1.35
C ALA A 43 -17.13 0.64 -1.42
N LEU A 44 -17.34 1.51 -0.46
CA LEU A 44 -16.53 2.67 -0.15
C LEU A 44 -15.64 2.33 1.05
N ASP A 45 -14.38 2.76 0.99
CA ASP A 45 -13.36 2.48 2.00
C ASP A 45 -12.65 3.76 2.45
N PRO A 46 -13.32 4.65 3.24
CA PRO A 46 -12.57 5.67 3.96
C PRO A 46 -11.50 5.01 4.84
N ASN A 47 -10.29 5.54 4.78
CA ASN A 47 -9.16 4.95 5.52
C ASN A 47 -8.31 6.03 6.20
N VAL A 48 -7.61 5.59 7.24
CA VAL A 48 -6.53 6.35 7.88
C VAL A 48 -5.27 5.54 7.73
N SER A 49 -4.27 6.15 7.09
CA SER A 49 -2.98 5.53 6.79
C SER A 49 -1.86 6.21 7.56
N TRP A 50 -0.83 5.44 7.84
CA TRP A 50 0.41 5.91 8.44
C TRP A 50 1.57 5.06 7.95
N MET A 51 2.78 5.56 8.13
CA MET A 51 4.00 4.81 7.87
C MET A 51 4.54 4.26 9.19
N ASN A 52 4.85 2.96 9.19
CA ASN A 52 5.64 2.33 10.23
C ASN A 52 7.09 2.31 9.76
N SER A 53 7.92 3.08 10.42
CA SER A 53 9.36 2.93 10.30
C SER A 53 9.85 1.88 11.31
N ARG A 54 10.82 1.09 10.89
CA ARG A 54 11.59 0.25 11.81
C ARG A 54 12.75 1.02 12.46
N ASP A 55 13.01 2.19 11.94
CA ASP A 55 14.17 2.98 12.24
C ASP A 55 13.79 4.18 13.09
N PHE A 56 14.63 4.52 14.06
CA PHE A 56 14.45 5.70 14.94
C PHE A 56 14.76 7.01 14.21
N GLU A 57 15.33 6.93 13.01
CA GLU A 57 15.92 8.04 12.29
C GLU A 57 14.90 8.94 11.59
N HIS A 58 13.66 8.53 11.52
CA HIS A 58 12.61 9.42 11.03
C HIS A 58 11.40 9.45 11.95
N THR A 59 10.93 10.64 12.18
CA THR A 59 9.74 10.87 13.00
C THR A 59 8.52 10.88 12.10
N THR A 60 7.61 9.94 12.31
CA THR A 60 6.28 9.98 11.72
C THR A 60 5.47 11.06 12.41
N THR A 61 5.13 12.12 11.71
CA THR A 61 4.41 13.27 12.27
C THR A 61 2.89 13.14 12.23
N GLY A 62 2.36 12.04 11.69
CA GLY A 62 0.93 11.76 11.74
C GLY A 62 0.40 10.84 10.66
N GLY A 63 -0.79 10.29 10.92
CA GLY A 63 -1.58 9.57 9.94
C GLY A 63 -2.40 10.52 9.05
N ARG A 64 -2.72 10.07 7.83
CA ARG A 64 -3.56 10.83 6.89
C ARG A 64 -4.84 10.09 6.58
N ALA A 65 -5.94 10.84 6.53
CA ALA A 65 -7.23 10.30 6.11
C ALA A 65 -7.37 10.39 4.59
N HIS A 66 -7.80 9.29 4.00
CA HIS A 66 -8.01 9.16 2.56
C HIS A 66 -9.32 8.44 2.29
N PHE A 67 -9.70 8.43 1.04
CA PHE A 67 -10.89 7.75 0.57
C PHE A 67 -10.51 6.70 -0.48
N GLY A 68 -11.07 5.50 -0.35
CA GLY A 68 -10.92 4.40 -1.30
C GLY A 68 -12.26 3.84 -1.73
N TYR A 69 -12.22 2.98 -2.72
CA TYR A 69 -13.37 2.20 -3.17
C TYR A 69 -12.92 0.82 -3.63
N GLN A 70 -13.81 -0.15 -3.51
CA GLN A 70 -13.50 -1.52 -3.89
C GLN A 70 -14.65 -2.18 -4.64
N PHE A 71 -14.29 -2.98 -5.62
CA PHE A 71 -15.11 -4.03 -6.19
C PHE A 71 -14.74 -5.35 -5.53
N MET A 72 -15.72 -6.07 -5.03
CA MET A 72 -15.54 -7.36 -4.34
C MET A 72 -16.17 -8.48 -5.12
N ALA A 73 -15.53 -9.65 -5.06
CA ALA A 73 -16.05 -10.90 -5.60
C ALA A 73 -15.73 -12.02 -4.60
N ASP A 74 -16.77 -12.61 -4.02
CA ASP A 74 -16.65 -13.73 -3.10
C ASP A 74 -17.08 -15.02 -3.81
N ILE A 75 -16.17 -15.98 -3.87
CA ILE A 75 -16.43 -17.34 -4.39
C ILE A 75 -16.69 -18.25 -3.20
N MET A 76 -17.94 -18.58 -2.97
CA MET A 76 -18.36 -19.47 -1.87
C MET A 76 -18.07 -20.91 -2.23
N PHE A 77 -17.28 -21.62 -1.44
CA PHE A 77 -17.04 -23.06 -1.60
C PHE A 77 -17.70 -23.90 -0.49
N ALA A 78 -18.23 -23.22 0.53
CA ALA A 78 -19.12 -23.78 1.54
C ALA A 78 -20.03 -22.68 2.09
N GLU A 79 -21.04 -23.05 2.88
CA GLU A 79 -21.98 -22.06 3.45
C GLU A 79 -21.30 -20.97 4.30
N THR A 80 -20.18 -21.34 4.94
CA THR A 80 -19.45 -20.47 5.88
C THR A 80 -18.06 -20.05 5.41
N TYR A 81 -17.62 -20.51 4.24
CA TYR A 81 -16.28 -20.26 3.73
C TYR A 81 -16.33 -19.70 2.32
N ALA A 82 -15.54 -18.67 2.08
CA ALA A 82 -15.38 -18.09 0.75
C ALA A 82 -13.92 -17.69 0.50
N ILE A 83 -13.57 -17.64 -0.78
CA ILE A 83 -12.37 -16.94 -1.25
C ILE A 83 -12.85 -15.58 -1.76
N GLY A 84 -12.35 -14.53 -1.13
CA GLY A 84 -12.62 -13.16 -1.53
C GLY A 84 -11.49 -12.64 -2.42
N THR A 85 -11.88 -12.05 -3.54
CA THR A 85 -10.99 -11.31 -4.45
C THR A 85 -11.69 -10.04 -4.93
N GLY A 86 -11.08 -9.31 -5.83
CA GLY A 86 -11.69 -8.09 -6.36
C GLY A 86 -10.66 -7.08 -6.82
N LEU A 87 -11.00 -5.82 -6.75
CA LEU A 87 -10.13 -4.71 -7.09
C LEU A 87 -10.32 -3.60 -6.05
N ASN A 88 -9.25 -3.26 -5.34
CA ASN A 88 -9.25 -2.17 -4.37
C ASN A 88 -8.48 -0.99 -4.95
N VAL A 89 -9.07 0.20 -4.92
CA VAL A 89 -8.40 1.45 -5.25
C VAL A 89 -8.41 2.31 -4.00
N PHE A 90 -7.23 2.60 -3.48
CA PHE A 90 -7.08 3.36 -2.26
C PHE A 90 -5.86 4.27 -2.30
N ARG A 91 -5.80 5.20 -1.37
CA ARG A 91 -4.64 6.06 -1.16
C ARG A 91 -4.06 5.81 0.21
N THR A 92 -2.73 5.90 0.28
CA THR A 92 -1.98 5.94 1.53
C THR A 92 -1.14 7.19 1.56
N GLY A 93 -0.91 7.68 2.75
CA GLY A 93 -0.04 8.84 2.95
C GLY A 93 0.45 8.88 4.39
N SER A 94 1.55 9.57 4.56
CA SER A 94 2.15 9.84 5.85
C SER A 94 3.01 11.09 5.74
N SER A 95 3.21 11.75 6.86
CA SER A 95 4.18 12.84 6.98
C SER A 95 5.39 12.32 7.74
N ILE A 96 6.56 12.46 7.18
CA ILE A 96 7.82 12.08 7.80
C ILE A 96 8.83 13.21 7.75
N SER A 97 9.64 13.34 8.80
CA SER A 97 10.78 14.24 8.85
C SER A 97 12.05 13.43 9.12
N TYR A 98 13.09 13.72 8.37
CA TYR A 98 14.38 13.05 8.46
C TYR A 98 15.52 13.99 8.07
N TRP A 99 16.76 13.56 8.30
CA TRP A 99 17.97 14.27 7.94
C TRP A 99 18.54 13.71 6.64
N GLU A 100 18.82 14.60 5.68
CA GLU A 100 19.48 14.28 4.43
C GLU A 100 20.87 14.94 4.41
N PRO A 101 21.95 14.21 4.06
CA PRO A 101 23.26 14.81 3.93
C PRO A 101 23.29 15.67 2.66
N THR A 102 23.59 16.95 2.82
CA THR A 102 23.76 17.88 1.69
C THR A 102 25.22 17.85 1.22
N ASN A 103 26.13 17.77 2.17
CA ASN A 103 27.58 17.57 1.99
C ASN A 103 28.14 17.01 3.29
N ASP A 104 29.49 16.81 3.35
CA ASP A 104 30.15 16.15 4.47
C ASP A 104 29.96 16.85 5.82
N THR A 105 29.65 18.14 5.80
CA THR A 105 29.53 18.98 7.00
C THR A 105 28.15 19.64 7.17
N THR A 106 27.24 19.42 6.24
CA THR A 106 25.91 20.08 6.29
C THR A 106 24.79 19.07 6.11
N LEU A 107 23.86 19.07 7.04
CA LEU A 107 22.66 18.25 7.03
C LEU A 107 21.43 19.12 6.76
N THR A 108 20.53 18.66 5.91
CA THR A 108 19.24 19.33 5.67
C THR A 108 18.12 18.56 6.30
N ARG A 109 17.26 19.22 7.07
CA ARG A 109 16.03 18.62 7.58
C ARG A 109 14.97 18.66 6.50
N VAL A 110 14.58 17.48 6.03
CA VAL A 110 13.56 17.31 5.02
C VAL A 110 12.28 16.81 5.67
N THR A 111 11.16 17.44 5.34
CA THR A 111 9.83 16.97 5.69
C THR A 111 9.10 16.59 4.41
N ARG A 112 8.65 15.36 4.32
CA ARG A 112 7.89 14.84 3.17
C ARG A 112 6.52 14.34 3.58
N ASP A 113 5.54 14.83 2.85
CA ASP A 113 4.14 14.44 2.93
C ASP A 113 3.81 13.53 1.74
N PHE A 114 3.83 12.22 1.94
CA PHE A 114 3.54 11.25 0.89
C PHE A 114 2.05 11.13 0.62
N ASN A 115 1.72 10.96 -0.67
CA ASN A 115 0.37 10.68 -1.15
C ASN A 115 0.46 9.69 -2.32
N ASN A 116 0.37 8.41 -2.00
CA ASN A 116 0.47 7.32 -2.95
C ASN A 116 -0.91 6.73 -3.24
N GLN A 117 -1.21 6.44 -4.51
CA GLN A 117 -2.43 5.76 -4.91
C GLN A 117 -2.11 4.36 -5.44
N TYR A 118 -2.80 3.37 -4.92
CA TYR A 118 -2.64 1.97 -5.30
C TYR A 118 -3.91 1.41 -5.92
N VAL A 119 -3.70 0.52 -6.88
CA VAL A 119 -4.70 -0.43 -7.36
C VAL A 119 -4.24 -1.82 -6.93
N GLU A 120 -4.98 -2.47 -6.04
CA GLU A 120 -4.62 -3.74 -5.40
C GLU A 120 -5.60 -4.84 -5.77
N LEU A 121 -5.07 -6.00 -6.10
CA LEU A 121 -5.80 -7.25 -6.25
C LEU A 121 -5.68 -8.04 -4.95
N PRO A 122 -6.73 -8.07 -4.11
CA PRO A 122 -6.75 -8.86 -2.88
C PRO A 122 -7.02 -10.34 -3.18
N LEU A 123 -6.45 -11.20 -2.36
CA LEU A 123 -6.80 -12.61 -2.27
C LEU A 123 -6.95 -12.97 -0.79
N THR A 124 -8.18 -13.17 -0.34
CA THR A 124 -8.49 -13.35 1.07
C THR A 124 -9.34 -14.60 1.29
N PHE A 125 -9.09 -15.26 2.40
CA PHE A 125 -9.96 -16.28 2.93
C PHE A 125 -10.98 -15.62 3.85
N LYS A 126 -12.28 -15.81 3.58
CA LYS A 126 -13.39 -15.21 4.30
C LYS A 126 -14.17 -16.28 5.06
N LEU A 127 -14.20 -16.15 6.36
CA LEU A 127 -14.99 -16.96 7.28
C LEU A 127 -16.30 -16.24 7.56
N ARG A 128 -17.42 -16.93 7.48
CA ARG A 128 -18.76 -16.36 7.72
C ARG A 128 -19.52 -17.20 8.74
N THR A 129 -20.31 -16.53 9.57
CA THR A 129 -21.29 -17.24 10.41
C THR A 129 -22.49 -17.67 9.56
N LYS A 130 -23.30 -18.58 10.08
CA LYS A 130 -24.68 -18.73 9.60
C LYS A 130 -25.45 -17.43 9.87
N GLU A 131 -26.48 -17.20 9.08
CA GLU A 131 -27.32 -16.02 9.24
C GLU A 131 -28.07 -16.05 10.57
N ILE A 132 -27.97 -14.96 11.34
CA ILE A 132 -28.61 -14.77 12.63
C ILE A 132 -29.45 -13.50 12.53
N GLY A 133 -30.78 -13.63 12.43
CA GLY A 133 -31.69 -12.49 12.35
C GLY A 133 -31.39 -11.53 11.19
N TYR A 134 -31.21 -12.06 9.97
CA TYR A 134 -30.83 -11.34 8.74
C TYR A 134 -29.39 -10.78 8.75
N THR A 135 -28.56 -11.12 9.73
CA THR A 135 -27.19 -10.65 9.84
C THR A 135 -26.23 -11.82 9.78
N THR A 136 -25.17 -11.69 8.97
CA THR A 136 -24.06 -12.63 8.88
C THR A 136 -22.79 -11.90 9.27
N TYR A 137 -22.07 -12.39 10.26
CA TYR A 137 -20.76 -11.88 10.65
C TYR A 137 -19.67 -12.54 9.81
N PHE A 138 -18.61 -11.82 9.52
CA PHE A 138 -17.49 -12.37 8.80
C PHE A 138 -16.15 -11.88 9.34
N GLY A 139 -15.15 -12.72 9.17
CA GLY A 139 -13.75 -12.37 9.28
C GLY A 139 -13.04 -12.70 7.96
N LYS A 140 -12.09 -11.90 7.54
CA LYS A 140 -11.25 -12.14 6.36
C LYS A 140 -9.78 -11.98 6.69
N PHE A 141 -8.94 -12.81 6.09
CA PHE A 141 -7.49 -12.68 6.18
C PHE A 141 -6.85 -13.16 4.86
N GLY A 142 -5.73 -12.59 4.51
CA GLY A 142 -5.04 -12.93 3.28
C GLY A 142 -3.99 -11.91 2.91
N GLY A 143 -3.73 -11.80 1.62
CA GLY A 143 -2.78 -10.85 1.06
C GLY A 143 -3.33 -10.13 -0.15
N GLY A 144 -2.60 -9.12 -0.58
CA GLY A 144 -2.89 -8.38 -1.80
C GLY A 144 -1.61 -8.04 -2.55
N VAL A 145 -1.74 -7.91 -3.85
CA VAL A 145 -0.68 -7.38 -4.72
C VAL A 145 -1.20 -6.10 -5.36
N GLY A 146 -0.52 -5.00 -5.11
CA GLY A 146 -0.89 -3.67 -5.57
C GLY A 146 0.14 -3.06 -6.50
N LEU A 147 -0.36 -2.25 -7.41
CA LEU A 147 0.46 -1.38 -8.27
C LEU A 147 0.24 0.07 -7.85
N ASN A 148 1.34 0.80 -7.68
CA ASN A 148 1.30 2.23 -7.40
C ASN A 148 1.04 2.98 -8.70
N THR A 149 -0.11 3.63 -8.78
CA THR A 149 -0.56 4.36 -9.98
C THR A 149 -0.29 5.85 -9.90
N ARG A 150 -0.06 6.38 -8.70
CA ARG A 150 0.25 7.79 -8.47
C ARG A 150 1.20 7.91 -7.29
N ARG A 151 2.36 8.50 -7.54
CA ARG A 151 3.43 8.72 -6.57
C ARG A 151 3.68 10.22 -6.48
N GLU A 152 3.22 10.82 -5.41
CA GLU A 152 3.37 12.25 -5.15
C GLU A 152 3.80 12.46 -3.71
N ALA A 153 4.64 13.45 -3.50
CA ALA A 153 4.97 13.95 -2.17
C ALA A 153 5.10 15.47 -2.21
N LEU A 154 4.70 16.10 -1.13
CA LEU A 154 5.03 17.50 -0.86
C LEU A 154 6.28 17.50 0.00
N GLU A 155 7.34 18.12 -0.50
CA GLU A 155 8.62 18.21 0.17
C GLU A 155 8.89 19.62 0.64
N SER A 156 9.31 19.77 1.90
CA SER A 156 9.75 21.02 2.49
C SER A 156 11.17 20.87 3.01
N ARG A 157 12.05 21.82 2.65
CA ARG A 157 13.46 21.90 3.04
C ARG A 157 13.70 23.29 3.65
N ALA A 158 13.48 23.41 4.94
CA ALA A 158 13.51 24.71 5.60
C ALA A 158 14.83 24.99 6.34
N TRP A 159 15.42 23.97 6.94
CA TRP A 159 16.51 24.12 7.88
C TRP A 159 17.70 23.26 7.53
N GLN A 160 18.89 23.83 7.71
CA GLN A 160 20.17 23.16 7.61
C GLN A 160 20.91 23.26 8.95
N TYR A 161 21.64 22.20 9.27
CA TYR A 161 22.52 22.15 10.41
C TYR A 161 23.96 21.99 9.92
N ASN A 162 24.84 22.91 10.33
CA ASN A 162 26.25 22.87 10.00
C ASN A 162 27.00 22.21 11.15
N LEU A 163 27.65 21.07 10.86
CA LEU A 163 28.41 20.29 11.82
C LEU A 163 29.68 20.99 12.30
N ASP A 164 30.35 21.76 11.41
CA ASP A 164 31.61 22.45 11.76
C ASP A 164 31.37 23.64 12.67
N GLY A 165 30.22 24.29 12.55
CA GLY A 165 29.88 25.48 13.31
C GLY A 165 28.92 25.24 14.48
N ASP A 166 28.38 24.04 14.60
CA ASP A 166 27.28 23.71 15.55
C ASP A 166 26.13 24.74 15.44
N GLU A 167 25.76 25.09 14.22
CA GLU A 167 24.86 26.20 13.95
C GLU A 167 23.71 25.78 13.02
N TRP A 168 22.51 26.22 13.38
CA TRP A 168 21.32 26.11 12.54
C TRP A 168 21.20 27.31 11.62
N THR A 169 21.05 27.06 10.33
CA THR A 169 20.82 28.08 9.34
C THR A 169 19.57 27.75 8.50
N SER A 170 18.96 28.77 7.92
CA SER A 170 17.89 28.54 6.94
C SER A 170 18.50 28.12 5.60
N VAL A 171 17.86 27.19 4.91
CA VAL A 171 18.26 26.83 3.55
C VAL A 171 18.17 28.06 2.65
N PRO A 172 19.22 28.43 1.90
CA PRO A 172 19.18 29.55 0.97
C PRO A 172 18.04 29.37 -0.06
N GLY A 173 17.06 30.26 -0.05
CA GLY A 173 15.84 30.13 -0.89
C GLY A 173 14.80 29.17 -0.35
N GLY A 174 15.06 28.50 0.77
CA GLY A 174 14.08 27.66 1.46
C GLY A 174 13.10 28.51 2.26
N ASN A 175 11.82 28.25 2.06
CA ASN A 175 10.76 28.83 2.89
C ASN A 175 10.08 27.68 3.64
N PRO A 176 10.05 27.70 4.99
CA PRO A 176 9.39 26.66 5.78
C PRO A 176 7.90 26.49 5.44
N GLU A 177 7.28 27.52 4.88
CA GLU A 177 5.87 27.51 4.47
C GLU A 177 5.65 27.04 3.02
N GLU A 178 6.72 26.92 2.22
CA GLU A 178 6.67 26.46 0.85
C GLU A 178 7.06 24.99 0.78
N SER A 179 6.16 24.16 0.23
CA SER A 179 6.42 22.78 -0.10
C SER A 179 6.38 22.59 -1.60
N GLU A 180 7.38 21.89 -2.15
CA GLU A 180 7.45 21.55 -3.55
C GLU A 180 6.77 20.21 -3.81
N LEU A 181 5.91 20.15 -4.83
CA LEU A 181 5.32 18.89 -5.27
C LEU A 181 6.35 18.10 -6.08
N ILE A 182 6.80 17.00 -5.51
CA ILE A 182 7.68 16.05 -6.20
C ILE A 182 6.87 14.84 -6.65
N SER A 183 7.14 14.38 -7.87
CA SER A 183 6.60 13.15 -8.42
C SER A 183 7.75 12.32 -8.99
N GLY A 184 7.77 11.01 -8.72
CA GLY A 184 8.88 10.20 -9.23
C GLY A 184 9.06 8.84 -8.56
N ASP A 185 10.28 8.31 -8.66
CA ASP A 185 10.61 6.94 -8.26
C ASP A 185 10.95 6.76 -6.76
N PHE A 186 10.58 7.72 -5.92
CA PHE A 186 10.79 7.64 -4.48
C PHE A 186 9.92 6.58 -3.77
N ALA A 187 8.90 6.06 -4.44
CA ALA A 187 8.04 5.00 -3.93
C ALA A 187 8.08 3.78 -4.84
N SER A 188 7.99 2.59 -4.25
CA SER A 188 7.97 1.33 -4.99
C SER A 188 6.77 1.26 -5.92
N LEU A 189 6.98 0.73 -7.15
CA LEU A 189 5.90 0.50 -8.12
C LEU A 189 4.97 -0.62 -7.65
N MET A 190 5.53 -1.66 -7.00
CA MET A 190 4.77 -2.82 -6.54
C MET A 190 4.68 -2.82 -5.02
N ARG A 191 3.51 -3.22 -4.52
CA ARG A 191 3.23 -3.39 -3.11
C ARG A 191 2.64 -4.77 -2.88
N ALA A 192 3.18 -5.53 -1.94
CA ALA A 192 2.52 -6.71 -1.40
C ALA A 192 2.04 -6.40 0.01
N SER A 193 0.83 -6.85 0.34
CA SER A 193 0.18 -6.53 1.59
C SER A 193 -0.38 -7.74 2.32
N MET A 194 -0.46 -7.62 3.63
CA MET A 194 -1.24 -8.48 4.51
C MET A 194 -2.57 -7.79 4.79
N ILE A 195 -3.66 -8.52 4.67
CA ILE A 195 -5.03 -8.03 4.84
C ILE A 195 -5.72 -8.83 5.94
N ILE A 196 -6.22 -8.14 6.95
CA ILE A 196 -7.04 -8.73 8.02
C ILE A 196 -8.26 -7.84 8.21
N GLY A 197 -9.44 -8.43 8.25
CA GLY A 197 -10.67 -7.66 8.44
C GLY A 197 -11.77 -8.45 9.12
N LEU A 198 -12.71 -7.72 9.66
CA LEU A 198 -13.91 -8.26 10.28
C LEU A 198 -15.09 -7.34 10.00
N GLY A 199 -16.30 -7.88 10.02
CA GLY A 199 -17.48 -7.10 9.76
C GLY A 199 -18.77 -7.92 9.81
N PHE A 200 -19.81 -7.33 9.31
CA PHE A 200 -21.10 -7.99 9.15
C PHE A 200 -21.76 -7.59 7.84
N GLU A 201 -22.63 -8.47 7.38
CA GLU A 201 -23.53 -8.29 6.24
C GLU A 201 -24.95 -8.38 6.74
N ARG A 202 -25.78 -7.37 6.48
CA ARG A 202 -27.19 -7.38 6.80
C ARG A 202 -28.03 -7.49 5.54
N ARG A 203 -28.75 -8.59 5.41
CA ARG A 203 -29.64 -8.84 4.28
C ARG A 203 -30.81 -7.85 4.27
N ILE A 204 -31.04 -7.23 3.11
CA ILE A 204 -32.16 -6.29 2.90
C ILE A 204 -33.26 -6.98 2.10
N ALA A 205 -32.92 -7.54 0.94
CA ALA A 205 -33.86 -8.19 0.07
C ALA A 205 -33.17 -9.26 -0.79
N GLY A 206 -33.77 -10.45 -0.89
CA GLY A 206 -33.23 -11.54 -1.70
C GLY A 206 -31.79 -11.88 -1.31
N SER A 207 -30.88 -11.80 -2.27
CA SER A 207 -29.42 -11.97 -2.08
C SER A 207 -28.69 -10.69 -1.69
N THR A 208 -29.35 -9.53 -1.75
CA THR A 208 -28.72 -8.23 -1.51
C THR A 208 -28.59 -7.94 -0.03
N ALA A 209 -27.38 -7.58 0.38
CA ALA A 209 -27.05 -7.21 1.75
C ALA A 209 -26.19 -5.93 1.79
N ILE A 210 -26.40 -5.12 2.83
CA ILE A 210 -25.43 -4.07 3.21
C ILE A 210 -24.31 -4.74 3.99
N MET A 211 -23.09 -4.40 3.64
CA MET A 211 -21.88 -4.83 4.33
C MET A 211 -21.25 -3.64 5.05
N VAL A 212 -20.86 -3.89 6.31
CA VAL A 212 -20.04 -2.96 7.08
C VAL A 212 -18.89 -3.75 7.70
N GLY A 213 -17.67 -3.24 7.58
CA GLY A 213 -16.51 -3.92 8.11
C GLY A 213 -15.34 -2.96 8.38
N VAL A 214 -14.39 -3.45 9.16
CA VAL A 214 -13.11 -2.78 9.40
C VAL A 214 -12.01 -3.69 8.85
N THR A 215 -11.08 -3.10 8.12
CA THR A 215 -9.97 -3.83 7.50
C THR A 215 -8.65 -3.14 7.87
N TYR A 216 -7.71 -3.91 8.38
CA TYR A 216 -6.31 -3.53 8.52
C TYR A 216 -5.53 -4.09 7.33
N ASN A 217 -4.74 -3.23 6.71
CA ASN A 217 -3.89 -3.56 5.59
C ASN A 217 -2.47 -3.03 5.87
N ASN A 218 -1.48 -3.90 5.78
CA ASN A 218 -0.09 -3.58 6.05
C ASN A 218 0.79 -4.04 4.89
N SER A 219 1.67 -3.16 4.42
CA SER A 219 2.68 -3.51 3.43
C SER A 219 3.71 -4.48 4.02
N LEU A 220 4.02 -5.54 3.29
CA LEU A 220 5.01 -6.55 3.69
C LEU A 220 6.44 -6.14 3.35
N PHE A 221 6.62 -5.29 2.34
CA PHE A 221 7.90 -4.77 1.89
C PHE A 221 7.94 -3.26 2.02
N SER A 222 9.15 -2.69 2.04
CA SER A 222 9.32 -1.24 2.02
C SER A 222 8.62 -0.64 0.79
N THR A 223 7.81 0.38 1.04
CA THR A 223 7.14 1.15 -0.01
C THR A 223 7.97 2.33 -0.48
N HIS A 224 9.08 2.62 0.19
CA HIS A 224 10.04 3.66 -0.17
C HIS A 224 11.26 3.07 -0.86
N LYS A 225 11.84 3.84 -1.77
CA LYS A 225 12.94 3.44 -2.61
C LYS A 225 13.98 4.57 -2.70
N ASP A 226 15.25 4.16 -2.70
CA ASP A 226 16.39 5.01 -3.08
C ASP A 226 16.50 6.34 -2.28
N GLN A 227 16.09 6.34 -1.02
CA GLN A 227 16.26 7.49 -0.15
C GLN A 227 17.34 7.21 0.90
N ILE A 228 18.38 8.02 0.86
CA ILE A 228 19.47 7.97 1.83
C ILE A 228 19.16 8.99 2.92
N LEU A 229 19.11 8.54 4.15
CA LEU A 229 18.95 9.39 5.34
C LEU A 229 20.17 9.24 6.26
N VAL A 230 20.38 10.23 7.10
CA VAL A 230 21.40 10.17 8.13
C VAL A 230 20.86 9.38 9.31
N GLU A 231 21.66 8.47 9.83
CA GLU A 231 21.33 7.77 11.08
C GLU A 231 21.11 8.78 12.20
N ALA A 232 20.11 8.53 13.04
CA ALA A 232 19.84 9.31 14.24
C ALA A 232 20.02 8.45 15.49
N ASP A 233 20.24 9.09 16.62
CA ASP A 233 20.22 8.44 17.91
C ASP A 233 18.79 8.32 18.46
N ALA A 234 18.64 7.78 19.67
CA ALA A 234 17.35 7.62 20.33
C ALA A 234 16.61 8.94 20.64
N THR A 235 17.31 10.08 20.56
CA THR A 235 16.76 11.44 20.75
C THR A 235 16.36 12.10 19.43
N GLY A 236 16.73 11.48 18.29
CA GLY A 236 16.46 12.00 16.95
C GLY A 236 17.55 12.92 16.42
N ASP A 237 18.68 12.99 17.12
CA ASP A 237 19.83 13.79 16.70
C ASP A 237 20.70 13.01 15.70
N PRO A 238 21.25 13.68 14.65
CA PRO A 238 22.02 13.02 13.63
C PRO A 238 23.32 12.42 14.17
N ARG A 239 23.62 11.19 13.78
CA ARG A 239 24.87 10.50 14.12
C ARG A 239 25.97 10.84 13.12
N VAL A 240 27.06 11.38 13.62
CA VAL A 240 28.22 11.81 12.82
C VAL A 240 29.44 11.05 13.31
N SER A 241 30.24 10.54 12.36
CA SER A 241 31.56 9.96 12.62
C SER A 241 32.66 10.94 12.25
N GLU A 242 33.93 10.59 12.52
CA GLU A 242 35.09 11.39 12.08
C GLU A 242 35.18 11.53 10.55
N ASP A 243 34.57 10.59 9.80
CA ASP A 243 34.55 10.57 8.34
C ASP A 243 33.30 11.22 7.72
N GLY A 244 32.41 11.78 8.55
CA GLY A 244 31.16 12.44 8.12
C GLY A 244 29.88 11.79 8.66
N PRO A 245 28.71 12.21 8.18
CA PRO A 245 27.43 11.69 8.63
C PRO A 245 27.25 10.20 8.27
N LEU A 246 26.79 9.42 9.24
CA LEU A 246 26.47 8.01 9.01
C LEU A 246 25.13 7.94 8.24
N THR A 247 25.14 7.28 7.09
CA THR A 247 23.98 7.21 6.20
C THR A 247 23.45 5.80 6.04
N LYS A 248 22.14 5.68 5.87
CA LYS A 248 21.49 4.41 5.54
C LYS A 248 20.30 4.62 4.59
N GLU A 249 19.84 3.53 3.96
CA GLU A 249 18.63 3.54 3.16
C GLU A 249 17.38 3.60 4.05
N MET A 250 16.38 4.36 3.61
CA MET A 250 15.12 4.50 4.30
C MET A 250 14.24 3.26 4.12
N GLU A 251 13.83 2.65 5.23
CA GLU A 251 12.85 1.56 5.24
C GLU A 251 11.53 2.03 5.85
N GLY A 252 10.46 2.00 5.06
CA GLY A 252 9.13 2.39 5.51
C GLY A 252 8.04 1.48 4.98
N HIS A 253 7.14 1.05 5.86
CA HIS A 253 6.00 0.21 5.55
C HIS A 253 4.70 0.99 5.70
N ASP A 254 3.92 1.08 4.63
CA ASP A 254 2.60 1.70 4.68
C ASP A 254 1.59 0.78 5.35
N SER A 255 0.88 1.31 6.32
CA SER A 255 -0.23 0.65 6.99
C SER A 255 -1.46 1.53 6.96
N PHE A 256 -2.63 0.93 6.90
CA PHE A 256 -3.87 1.66 7.06
C PHE A 256 -4.97 0.82 7.70
N ILE A 257 -5.92 1.50 8.32
CA ILE A 257 -7.20 0.95 8.73
C ILE A 257 -8.28 1.60 7.89
N SER A 258 -9.13 0.80 7.29
CA SER A 258 -10.30 1.26 6.53
C SER A 258 -11.61 0.83 7.17
N LEU A 259 -12.63 1.68 7.02
CA LEU A 259 -14.02 1.36 7.29
C LEU A 259 -14.70 1.05 5.95
N THR A 260 -15.03 -0.22 5.72
CA THR A 260 -15.71 -0.66 4.51
C THR A 260 -17.21 -0.53 4.67
N VAL A 261 -17.88 0.19 3.78
CA VAL A 261 -19.33 0.26 3.70
C VAL A 261 -19.78 0.02 2.27
N GLY A 262 -20.60 -1.02 2.06
CA GLY A 262 -20.94 -1.42 0.70
C GLY A 262 -22.20 -2.24 0.58
N VAL A 263 -22.45 -2.65 -0.65
CA VAL A 263 -23.59 -3.53 -1.01
C VAL A 263 -23.03 -4.77 -1.69
N VAL A 264 -23.54 -5.93 -1.28
CA VAL A 264 -23.21 -7.25 -1.82
C VAL A 264 -24.50 -7.88 -2.35
N PHE A 265 -24.40 -8.50 -3.52
CA PHE A 265 -25.53 -9.12 -4.23
C PHE A 265 -25.17 -10.43 -4.89
#